data_6af8df6c1ccf262c05ff2e4ec5c3e656
#
_entry.id   6af8df6c1ccf262c05ff2e4ec5c3e656
#
_cell.length_a   1.000
_cell.length_b   1.000
_cell.length_c   1.000
_cell.angle_alpha   90.00
_cell.angle_beta   90.00
_cell.angle_gamma   90.00
#
_symmetry.space_group_name_H-M   'P 1'
#
loop_
_entity.id
_entity.type
_entity.pdbx_description
1 polymer ?
#
loop_
_entity_poly.entity_id
_entity_poly.type
_entity_poly.pdbx_seq_one_letter_code
_entity_poly.pdbx_strand_id
1 'polypeptide(L)'
;MIQKDWKDITIVPAKISNINSRNDIHINEILPIFTAPMDRVVDLENCHIFDKKINICLPRGLKNELYFQSFSFEETSNLFMSENLPKKVLIDTANGNMSKLIDLSKKIK
;
A
#
# COMPACT_ATOMS: atom_id res chain seq x y z
N MET A 1 -25.36 11.01 -6.85
CA MET A 1 -23.92 11.00 -6.49
C MET A 1 -23.25 12.21 -7.11
N ILE A 2 -22.58 13.03 -6.32
CA ILE A 2 -21.82 14.18 -6.82
C ILE A 2 -20.45 13.66 -7.23
N GLN A 3 -20.13 13.79 -8.51
CA GLN A 3 -18.79 13.51 -8.99
C GLN A 3 -17.86 14.68 -8.65
N LYS A 4 -16.69 14.37 -8.10
CA LYS A 4 -15.62 15.34 -7.81
C LYS A 4 -14.47 15.13 -8.77
N ASP A 5 -13.97 16.22 -9.33
CA ASP A 5 -12.74 16.25 -10.09
C ASP A 5 -11.61 16.75 -9.19
N TRP A 6 -10.36 16.54 -9.58
CA TRP A 6 -9.19 17.00 -8.80
C TRP A 6 -9.23 18.51 -8.52
N LYS A 7 -9.78 19.30 -9.43
CA LYS A 7 -9.96 20.74 -9.23
C LYS A 7 -10.96 21.10 -8.13
N ASP A 8 -11.83 20.16 -7.77
CA ASP A 8 -12.86 20.34 -6.75
C ASP A 8 -12.39 19.90 -5.35
N ILE A 9 -11.18 19.42 -5.26
CA ILE A 9 -10.61 18.86 -4.02
C ILE A 9 -9.45 19.72 -3.56
N THR A 10 -9.45 20.08 -2.29
CA THR A 10 -8.37 20.83 -1.65
C THR A 10 -7.85 20.03 -0.45
N ILE A 11 -6.53 19.97 -0.32
CA ILE A 11 -5.90 19.39 0.86
C ILE A 11 -6.06 20.39 2.00
N VAL A 12 -6.74 19.97 3.06
CA VAL A 12 -6.93 20.79 4.25
C VAL A 12 -5.81 20.47 5.23
N PRO A 13 -4.94 21.43 5.59
CA PRO A 13 -3.88 21.17 6.54
C PRO A 13 -4.44 20.91 7.95
N ALA A 14 -3.67 20.21 8.77
CA ALA A 14 -4.00 20.04 10.17
C ALA A 14 -4.07 21.40 10.89
N LYS A 15 -5.01 21.55 11.85
CA LYS A 15 -5.16 22.78 12.61
C LYS A 15 -3.91 23.12 13.42
N ILE A 16 -3.25 22.09 13.93
CA ILE A 16 -2.01 22.21 14.68
C ILE A 16 -1.05 21.13 14.16
N SER A 17 0.19 21.55 13.94
CA SER A 17 1.26 20.64 13.52
C SER A 17 2.49 20.87 14.39
N ASN A 18 3.20 19.82 14.71
CA ASN A 18 4.49 19.88 15.38
C ASN A 18 5.64 20.21 14.42
N ILE A 19 5.35 20.30 13.12
CA ILE A 19 6.33 20.63 12.10
C ILE A 19 6.36 22.15 11.93
N ASN A 20 7.44 22.77 12.32
CA ASN A 20 7.63 24.21 12.24
C ASN A 20 8.52 24.62 11.06
N SER A 21 9.29 23.70 10.52
CA SER A 21 10.24 23.93 9.45
C SER A 21 10.38 22.68 8.59
N ARG A 22 10.85 22.85 7.35
CA ARG A 22 11.19 21.71 6.49
C ARG A 22 12.24 20.78 7.14
N ASN A 23 13.08 21.34 7.97
CA ASN A 23 14.11 20.55 8.68
C ASN A 23 13.53 19.63 9.74
N ASP A 24 12.30 19.85 10.16
CA ASP A 24 11.60 19.00 11.13
C ASP A 24 10.98 17.77 10.45
N ILE A 25 10.99 17.71 9.13
CA ILE A 25 10.47 16.58 8.38
C ILE A 25 11.58 15.53 8.26
N HIS A 26 11.43 14.46 9.02
CA HIS A 26 12.32 13.31 8.95
C HIS A 26 11.64 12.19 8.19
N ILE A 27 12.13 11.92 6.98
CA ILE A 27 11.69 10.78 6.20
C ILE A 27 12.73 9.69 6.44
N ASN A 28 12.30 8.59 7.01
CA ASN A 28 13.13 7.41 7.19
C ASN A 28 13.66 6.92 5.82
N GLU A 29 14.52 5.91 5.82
CA GLU A 29 15.17 5.39 4.61
C GLU A 29 14.18 5.05 3.48
N ILE A 30 12.93 4.68 3.84
CA ILE A 30 11.89 4.35 2.87
C ILE A 30 10.85 5.46 2.85
N LEU A 31 10.61 6.03 1.68
CA LEU A 31 9.57 7.03 1.47
C LEU A 31 8.17 6.38 1.56
N PRO A 32 7.15 7.13 2.04
CA PRO A 32 5.77 6.61 2.08
C PRO A 32 5.13 6.64 0.68
N ILE A 33 5.83 6.08 -0.30
CA ILE A 33 5.40 5.97 -1.69
C ILE A 33 5.37 4.49 -2.05
N PHE A 34 4.31 4.06 -2.68
CA PHE A 34 4.11 2.66 -3.09
C PHE A 34 3.91 2.61 -4.61
N THR A 35 4.48 1.60 -5.25
CA THR A 35 4.18 1.35 -6.66
C THR A 35 2.76 0.80 -6.77
N ALA A 36 2.07 1.14 -7.86
CA ALA A 36 0.80 0.50 -8.16
C ALA A 36 1.04 -0.98 -8.51
N PRO A 37 0.25 -1.91 -7.97
CA PRO A 37 0.42 -3.35 -8.22
C PRO A 37 -0.14 -3.74 -9.59
N MET A 38 0.41 -3.15 -10.63
CA MET A 38 -0.04 -3.30 -12.02
C MET A 38 1.08 -3.84 -12.90
N ASP A 39 0.75 -4.82 -13.73
CA ASP A 39 1.72 -5.49 -14.60
C ASP A 39 2.52 -4.54 -15.49
N ARG A 40 1.90 -3.43 -15.91
CA ARG A 40 2.56 -2.44 -16.76
C ARG A 40 3.42 -1.45 -15.99
N VAL A 41 3.36 -1.47 -14.68
CA VAL A 41 4.12 -0.58 -13.80
C VAL A 41 5.34 -1.29 -13.24
N VAL A 42 5.15 -2.47 -12.68
CA VAL A 42 6.19 -3.21 -11.98
C VAL A 42 6.04 -4.72 -12.20
N ASP A 43 7.16 -5.40 -12.40
CA ASP A 43 7.25 -6.85 -12.49
C ASP A 43 8.57 -7.34 -11.87
N LEU A 44 8.86 -8.62 -11.93
CA LEU A 44 10.09 -9.18 -11.37
C LEU A 44 11.34 -8.78 -12.15
N GLU A 45 11.18 -8.36 -13.40
CA GLU A 45 12.31 -7.94 -14.25
C GLU A 45 12.71 -6.49 -13.98
N ASN A 46 11.73 -5.60 -13.78
CA ASN A 46 11.99 -4.16 -13.64
C ASN A 46 11.98 -3.64 -12.20
N CYS A 47 11.55 -4.44 -11.22
CA CYS A 47 11.43 -3.97 -9.84
C CYS A 47 12.76 -3.48 -9.26
N HIS A 48 13.89 -3.97 -9.74
CA HIS A 48 15.21 -3.53 -9.31
C HIS A 48 15.59 -2.12 -9.78
N ILE A 49 14.88 -1.59 -10.77
CA ILE A 49 15.12 -0.24 -11.32
C ILE A 49 14.58 0.83 -10.37
N PHE A 50 13.54 0.49 -9.61
CA PHE A 50 12.95 1.43 -8.66
C PHE A 50 13.92 1.72 -7.52
N ASP A 51 13.93 2.96 -7.08
CA ASP A 51 14.74 3.38 -5.94
C ASP A 51 14.39 2.53 -4.70
N LYS A 52 15.42 2.08 -4.00
CA LYS A 52 15.26 1.34 -2.74
C LYS A 52 14.52 2.13 -1.66
N LYS A 53 14.33 3.42 -1.85
CA LYS A 53 13.61 4.30 -0.93
C LYS A 53 12.09 4.26 -1.11
N ILE A 54 11.57 3.61 -2.13
CA ILE A 54 10.13 3.46 -2.34
C ILE A 54 9.68 2.02 -2.07
N ASN A 55 8.42 1.88 -1.70
CA ASN A 55 7.84 0.57 -1.45
C ASN A 55 7.36 -0.04 -2.75
N ILE A 56 7.79 -1.25 -3.05
CA ILE A 56 7.40 -1.96 -4.27
C ILE A 56 6.28 -2.92 -3.93
N CYS A 57 5.14 -2.76 -4.63
CA CYS A 57 3.99 -3.65 -4.55
C CYS A 57 3.91 -4.42 -5.85
N LEU A 58 4.14 -5.73 -5.79
CA LEU A 58 4.08 -6.60 -6.96
C LEU A 58 2.63 -6.86 -7.38
N PRO A 59 2.37 -7.01 -8.70
CA PRO A 59 1.08 -7.48 -9.17
C PRO A 59 0.70 -8.84 -8.60
N ARG A 60 -0.59 -9.16 -8.61
CA ARG A 60 -1.06 -10.47 -8.15
C ARG A 60 -0.38 -11.61 -8.90
N GLY A 61 -0.03 -12.66 -8.18
CA GLY A 61 0.61 -13.84 -8.72
C GLY A 61 2.13 -13.81 -8.74
N LEU A 62 2.74 -12.65 -8.61
CA LEU A 62 4.19 -12.51 -8.49
C LEU A 62 4.62 -12.63 -7.02
N LYS A 63 5.70 -13.34 -6.78
CA LYS A 63 6.20 -13.60 -5.43
C LYS A 63 7.66 -13.18 -5.28
N ASN A 64 7.93 -12.34 -4.29
CA ASN A 64 9.28 -12.01 -3.86
C ASN A 64 9.18 -11.47 -2.43
N GLU A 65 9.87 -12.10 -1.49
CA GLU A 65 9.81 -11.77 -0.06
C GLU A 65 10.32 -10.36 0.27
N LEU A 66 11.11 -9.76 -0.61
CA LEU A 66 11.64 -8.41 -0.42
C LEU A 66 10.57 -7.32 -0.60
N TYR A 67 9.50 -7.63 -1.31
CA TYR A 67 8.49 -6.66 -1.73
C TYR A 67 7.10 -7.02 -1.21
N PHE A 68 6.17 -6.07 -1.28
CA PHE A 68 4.77 -6.34 -0.98
C PHE A 68 4.18 -7.27 -2.02
N GLN A 69 3.56 -8.33 -1.58
CA GLN A 69 2.85 -9.28 -2.43
C GLN A 69 1.36 -8.97 -2.37
N SER A 70 0.72 -8.92 -3.53
CA SER A 70 -0.68 -8.52 -3.67
C SER A 70 -1.59 -9.75 -3.70
N PHE A 71 -2.65 -9.69 -2.91
CA PHE A 71 -3.66 -10.75 -2.82
C PHE A 71 -5.05 -10.14 -2.81
N SER A 72 -6.05 -10.89 -3.27
CA SER A 72 -7.44 -10.53 -3.07
C SER A 72 -7.81 -10.64 -1.58
N PHE A 73 -8.98 -10.14 -1.22
CA PHE A 73 -9.50 -10.30 0.14
C PHE A 73 -9.62 -11.79 0.52
N GLU A 74 -10.17 -12.60 -0.37
CA GLU A 74 -10.35 -14.04 -0.10
C GLU A 74 -9.01 -14.79 0.03
N GLU A 75 -8.07 -14.52 -0.87
CA GLU A 75 -6.74 -15.10 -0.79
C GLU A 75 -6.04 -14.71 0.51
N THR A 76 -6.12 -13.44 0.90
CA THR A 76 -5.53 -12.96 2.15
C THR A 76 -6.15 -13.64 3.37
N SER A 77 -7.47 -13.77 3.38
CA SER A 77 -8.17 -14.46 4.46
C SER A 77 -7.76 -15.91 4.58
N ASN A 78 -7.67 -16.62 3.45
CA ASN A 78 -7.26 -18.02 3.42
C ASN A 78 -5.81 -18.21 3.88
N LEU A 79 -4.90 -17.34 3.43
CA LEU A 79 -3.51 -17.38 3.85
C LEU A 79 -3.35 -17.06 5.34
N PHE A 80 -4.13 -16.13 5.85
CA PHE A 80 -4.14 -15.81 7.28
C PHE A 80 -4.62 -16.99 8.11
N MET A 81 -5.72 -17.63 7.70
CA MET A 81 -6.27 -18.80 8.41
C MET A 81 -5.33 -20.00 8.39
N SER A 82 -4.56 -20.19 7.32
CA SER A 82 -3.57 -21.27 7.21
C SER A 82 -2.19 -20.91 7.75
N GLU A 83 -2.03 -19.71 8.32
CA GLU A 83 -0.77 -19.23 8.88
C GLU A 83 0.37 -19.13 7.87
N ASN A 84 0.04 -18.94 6.58
CA ASN A 84 1.01 -18.84 5.48
C ASN A 84 1.14 -17.41 4.91
N LEU A 85 0.69 -16.41 5.65
CA LEU A 85 0.71 -15.03 5.18
C LEU A 85 2.14 -14.49 5.13
N PRO A 86 2.59 -13.90 4.01
CA PRO A 86 3.90 -13.24 3.94
C PRO A 86 4.01 -12.05 4.90
N LYS A 87 5.23 -11.62 5.17
CA LYS A 87 5.48 -10.47 6.05
C LYS A 87 4.99 -9.14 5.46
N LYS A 88 5.06 -8.99 4.14
CA LYS A 88 4.63 -7.79 3.43
C LYS A 88 3.47 -8.14 2.51
N VAL A 89 2.29 -7.66 2.85
CA VAL A 89 1.05 -7.98 2.15
C VAL A 89 0.33 -6.72 1.74
N LEU A 90 -0.13 -6.68 0.50
CA LEU A 90 -1.08 -5.71 -0.01
C LEU A 90 -2.40 -6.41 -0.29
N ILE A 91 -3.47 -5.97 0.34
CA ILE A 91 -4.82 -6.47 0.00
C ILE A 91 -5.34 -5.62 -1.15
N ASP A 92 -5.27 -6.20 -2.35
CA ASP A 92 -5.65 -5.51 -3.58
C ASP A 92 -7.13 -5.76 -3.87
N THR A 93 -7.95 -4.75 -3.59
CA THR A 93 -9.39 -4.81 -3.75
C THR A 93 -9.93 -3.49 -4.29
N ALA A 94 -11.04 -3.55 -5.01
CA ALA A 94 -11.70 -2.37 -5.56
C ALA A 94 -12.34 -1.48 -4.48
N ASN A 95 -12.68 -2.04 -3.32
CA ASN A 95 -13.26 -1.31 -2.20
C ASN A 95 -12.50 -1.56 -0.90
N GLY A 96 -11.58 -0.66 -0.57
CA GLY A 96 -10.81 -0.73 0.67
C GLY A 96 -11.60 -0.40 1.94
N ASN A 97 -12.83 0.06 1.82
CA ASN A 97 -13.66 0.48 2.95
C ASN A 97 -14.65 -0.60 3.43
N MET A 98 -14.54 -1.82 2.92
CA MET A 98 -15.38 -2.92 3.40
C MET A 98 -15.09 -3.21 4.87
N SER A 99 -16.14 -3.33 5.69
CA SER A 99 -16.00 -3.62 7.12
C SER A 99 -15.21 -4.91 7.38
N LYS A 100 -15.52 -5.95 6.64
CA LYS A 100 -14.82 -7.24 6.77
C LYS A 100 -13.33 -7.16 6.38
N LEU A 101 -12.95 -6.26 5.47
CA LEU A 101 -11.55 -6.02 5.15
C LEU A 101 -10.84 -5.30 6.29
N ILE A 102 -11.50 -4.32 6.89
CA ILE A 102 -10.99 -3.60 8.05
C ILE A 102 -10.80 -4.56 9.24
N ASP A 103 -11.77 -5.44 9.46
CA ASP A 103 -11.69 -6.44 10.53
C ASP A 103 -10.54 -7.42 10.30
N LEU A 104 -10.36 -7.90 9.07
CA LEU A 104 -9.25 -8.77 8.72
C LEU A 104 -7.90 -8.07 8.93
N SER A 105 -7.79 -6.83 8.50
CA SER A 105 -6.56 -6.04 8.65
C SER A 105 -6.18 -5.86 10.13
N LYS A 106 -7.16 -5.68 11.00
CA LYS A 106 -6.92 -5.58 12.45
C LYS A 106 -6.43 -6.91 13.06
N LYS A 107 -6.91 -8.03 12.55
CA LYS A 107 -6.47 -9.35 13.01
C LYS A 107 -5.06 -9.69 12.56
N ILE A 108 -4.67 -9.25 11.36
CA ILE A 108 -3.34 -9.51 10.80
C ILE A 108 -2.26 -8.68 11.51
N LYS A 109 -2.61 -7.50 11.93
CA LYS A 109 -1.68 -6.51 12.49
C LYS A 109 -1.03 -6.94 13.81
#